data_bc02bb2f2ad445a93dffdc00770b2bbf
#
_entry.id   bc02bb2f2ad445a93dffdc00770b2bbf
#
_cell.length_a   1.000
_cell.length_b   1.000
_cell.length_c   1.000
_cell.angle_alpha   90.00
_cell.angle_beta   90.00
_cell.angle_gamma   90.00
#
_symmetry.space_group_name_H-M   'P 1'
#
loop_
_entity.id
_entity.type
_entity.pdbx_description
1 polymer ?
#
loop_
_entity_poly.entity_id
_entity_poly.type
_entity_poly.pdbx_seq_one_letter_code
_entity_poly.pdbx_strand_id
1 'polypeptide(L)'
;MGGKTAMIFSLLKPELVNQLIVSDISPKDYKSNAEIKKIGEGLIKLDLDKIAKRKDLDIHLEKYVKSSQTRQFLLKNLYRSESGKFCFYPNIKILKNSISAIEKFPIMKGKYKNPVLFLKGEKSNYIDIKGDKDLIRSYFSNSQIIEIQGAGHWIHFDCPNLFFQKVIEWIKNIQ
;
A
#
# COMPACT_ATOMS: atom_id res chain seq x y z
N MET A 1 2.42 -3.21 -0.27
CA MET A 1 3.72 -3.80 0.13
C MET A 1 3.92 -3.74 1.63
N GLY A 2 4.04 -2.59 2.27
CA GLY A 2 4.31 -2.44 3.71
C GLY A 2 3.43 -3.28 4.63
N GLY A 3 2.11 -3.31 4.43
CA GLY A 3 1.21 -4.14 5.24
C GLY A 3 1.49 -5.64 5.16
N LYS A 4 1.83 -6.16 3.98
CA LYS A 4 2.25 -7.57 3.84
C LYS A 4 3.56 -7.84 4.58
N THR A 5 4.53 -6.95 4.47
CA THR A 5 5.80 -7.06 5.21
C THR A 5 5.57 -7.09 6.72
N ALA A 6 4.72 -6.17 7.24
CA ALA A 6 4.39 -6.12 8.66
C ALA A 6 3.65 -7.38 9.14
N MET A 7 2.71 -7.89 8.35
CA MET A 7 2.00 -9.13 8.63
C MET A 7 2.97 -10.34 8.69
N ILE A 8 3.85 -10.47 7.69
CA ILE A 8 4.85 -11.55 7.65
C ILE A 8 5.81 -11.43 8.84
N PHE A 9 6.28 -10.24 9.14
CA PHE A 9 7.18 -10.01 10.28
C PHE A 9 6.53 -10.39 11.60
N SER A 10 5.26 -10.01 11.83
CA SER A 10 4.54 -10.36 13.06
C SER A 10 4.27 -11.88 13.20
N LEU A 11 4.14 -12.60 12.09
CA LEU A 11 4.05 -14.07 12.10
C LEU A 11 5.37 -14.76 12.35
N LEU A 12 6.49 -14.18 11.88
CA LEU A 12 7.83 -14.75 12.05
C LEU A 12 8.47 -14.42 13.40
N LYS A 13 8.15 -13.23 13.94
CA LYS A 13 8.71 -12.66 15.16
C LYS A 13 7.63 -12.07 16.07
N PRO A 14 6.65 -12.89 16.49
CA PRO A 14 5.51 -12.42 17.28
C PRO A 14 5.90 -11.76 18.61
N GLU A 15 7.04 -12.18 19.17
CA GLU A 15 7.59 -11.65 20.42
C GLU A 15 8.08 -10.20 20.30
N LEU A 16 8.35 -9.72 19.08
CA LEU A 16 8.81 -8.35 18.81
C LEU A 16 7.68 -7.38 18.42
N VAL A 17 6.46 -7.88 18.31
CA VAL A 17 5.31 -7.08 17.89
C VAL A 17 4.20 -7.18 18.94
N ASN A 18 3.96 -6.11 19.68
CA ASN A 18 2.90 -6.07 20.68
C ASN A 18 1.51 -5.90 20.04
N GLN A 19 1.43 -5.12 18.97
CA GLN A 19 0.18 -4.75 18.29
C GLN A 19 0.47 -4.52 16.81
N LEU A 20 -0.50 -4.77 15.93
CA LEU A 20 -0.35 -4.54 14.50
C LEU A 20 -1.53 -3.77 13.94
N ILE A 21 -1.26 -2.72 13.18
CA ILE A 21 -2.28 -1.99 12.41
C ILE A 21 -1.96 -2.14 10.92
N VAL A 22 -2.92 -2.64 10.17
CA VAL A 22 -2.81 -2.87 8.73
C VAL A 22 -3.84 -2.02 8.00
N SER A 23 -3.37 -1.12 7.12
CA SER A 23 -4.23 -0.29 6.30
C SER A 23 -4.45 -0.93 4.94
N ASP A 24 -5.67 -1.29 4.68
CA ASP A 24 -6.30 -1.67 3.41
C ASP A 24 -5.55 -2.73 2.59
N ILE A 25 -5.08 -3.79 3.25
CA ILE A 25 -4.48 -4.95 2.60
C ILE A 25 -4.79 -6.23 3.39
N SER A 26 -5.05 -7.35 2.71
CA SER A 26 -5.32 -8.67 3.30
C SER A 26 -4.13 -9.62 3.10
N PRO A 27 -3.96 -10.67 3.93
CA PRO A 27 -2.92 -11.70 3.79
C PRO A 27 -3.26 -12.70 2.67
N LYS A 28 -3.44 -12.18 1.45
CA LYS A 28 -3.76 -12.98 0.24
C LYS A 28 -2.94 -12.57 -0.95
N ASP A 29 -2.96 -13.41 -1.99
CA ASP A 29 -2.47 -13.06 -3.30
C ASP A 29 -3.42 -12.06 -3.97
N TYR A 30 -2.85 -11.07 -4.63
CA TYR A 30 -3.59 -10.13 -5.45
C TYR A 30 -3.31 -10.41 -6.92
N LYS A 31 -4.36 -10.39 -7.74
CA LYS A 31 -4.18 -10.44 -9.19
C LYS A 31 -3.57 -9.15 -9.67
N SER A 32 -2.60 -9.26 -10.55
CA SER A 32 -1.91 -8.11 -11.15
C SER A 32 -2.92 -7.10 -11.71
N ASN A 33 -2.92 -5.91 -11.16
CA ASN A 33 -3.78 -4.83 -11.60
C ASN A 33 -3.21 -4.23 -12.90
N ALA A 34 -4.02 -4.18 -13.96
CA ALA A 34 -3.64 -3.56 -15.23
C ALA A 34 -3.20 -2.09 -15.07
N GLU A 35 -3.75 -1.38 -14.10
CA GLU A 35 -3.38 0.00 -13.79
C GLU A 35 -1.95 0.08 -13.25
N ILE A 36 -1.55 -0.81 -12.32
CA ILE A 36 -0.17 -0.86 -11.79
C ILE A 36 0.83 -1.15 -12.90
N LYS A 37 0.49 -2.03 -13.85
CA LYS A 37 1.34 -2.30 -15.02
C LYS A 37 1.50 -1.06 -15.89
N LYS A 38 0.40 -0.34 -16.19
CA LYS A 38 0.43 0.92 -16.95
C LYS A 38 1.25 2.00 -16.25
N ILE A 39 1.13 2.11 -14.94
CA ILE A 39 1.97 3.02 -14.14
C ILE A 39 3.46 2.68 -14.33
N GLY A 40 3.82 1.42 -14.15
CA GLY A 40 5.21 0.96 -14.31
C GLY A 40 5.75 1.22 -15.72
N GLU A 41 4.93 0.99 -16.75
CA GLU A 41 5.28 1.29 -18.14
C GLU A 41 5.49 2.79 -18.36
N GLY A 42 4.59 3.61 -17.85
CA GLY A 42 4.68 5.07 -17.96
C GLY A 42 5.95 5.62 -17.30
N LEU A 43 6.28 5.12 -16.11
CA LEU A 43 7.47 5.55 -15.38
C LEU A 43 8.79 5.14 -16.07
N ILE A 44 8.83 3.95 -16.70
CA ILE A 44 10.03 3.48 -17.41
C ILE A 44 10.24 4.24 -18.73
N LYS A 45 9.15 4.66 -19.38
CA LYS A 45 9.22 5.40 -20.65
C LYS A 45 9.53 6.89 -20.48
N LEU A 46 9.61 7.37 -19.23
CA LEU A 46 10.07 8.74 -18.96
C LEU A 46 11.54 8.89 -19.33
N ASP A 47 11.83 9.74 -20.31
CA ASP A 47 13.20 10.16 -20.63
C ASP A 47 13.59 11.34 -19.71
N LEU A 48 14.08 10.99 -18.53
CA LEU A 48 14.41 11.97 -17.48
C LEU A 48 15.56 12.90 -17.89
N ASP A 49 16.38 12.51 -18.87
CA ASP A 49 17.48 13.34 -19.38
C ASP A 49 16.99 14.52 -20.24
N LYS A 50 15.84 14.37 -20.89
CA LYS A 50 15.24 15.39 -21.75
C LYS A 50 14.26 16.33 -21.07
N ILE A 51 13.95 16.08 -19.80
CA ILE A 51 12.88 16.80 -19.10
C ILE A 51 13.48 17.78 -18.10
N ALA A 52 13.22 19.06 -18.32
CA ALA A 52 13.69 20.13 -17.44
C ALA A 52 12.73 20.49 -16.30
N LYS A 53 11.42 20.32 -16.50
CA LYS A 53 10.37 20.75 -15.55
C LYS A 53 9.51 19.57 -15.09
N ARG A 54 9.16 19.58 -13.80
CA ARG A 54 8.25 18.58 -13.21
C ARG A 54 6.88 18.52 -13.89
N LYS A 55 6.40 19.64 -14.41
CA LYS A 55 5.14 19.75 -15.15
C LYS A 55 5.15 18.88 -16.41
N ASP A 56 6.27 18.81 -17.11
CA ASP A 56 6.39 18.00 -18.33
C ASP A 56 6.32 16.51 -18.03
N LEU A 57 6.83 16.09 -16.85
CA LEU A 57 6.69 14.72 -16.35
C LEU A 57 5.22 14.38 -16.04
N ASP A 58 4.46 15.30 -15.45
CA ASP A 58 3.03 15.12 -15.18
C ASP A 58 2.24 14.92 -16.48
N ILE A 59 2.48 15.77 -17.49
CA ILE A 59 1.86 15.67 -18.81
C ILE A 59 2.19 14.34 -19.49
N HIS A 60 3.46 13.90 -19.39
CA HIS A 60 3.86 12.61 -19.96
C HIS A 60 3.15 11.44 -19.29
N LEU A 61 3.07 11.47 -17.95
CA LEU A 61 2.41 10.40 -17.18
C LEU A 61 0.90 10.36 -17.38
N GLU A 62 0.24 11.46 -17.79
CA GLU A 62 -1.20 11.51 -18.02
C GLU A 62 -1.68 10.49 -19.06
N LYS A 63 -0.84 10.13 -20.00
CA LYS A 63 -1.11 9.08 -21.00
C LYS A 63 -1.32 7.70 -20.39
N TYR A 64 -0.69 7.45 -19.25
CA TYR A 64 -0.68 6.16 -18.54
C TYR A 64 -1.52 6.17 -17.27
N VAL A 65 -1.57 7.30 -16.58
CA VAL A 65 -2.20 7.47 -15.26
C VAL A 65 -3.19 8.62 -15.33
N LYS A 66 -4.48 8.33 -15.40
CA LYS A 66 -5.53 9.36 -15.55
C LYS A 66 -5.72 10.19 -14.28
N SER A 67 -5.62 9.58 -13.11
CA SER A 67 -5.74 10.28 -11.83
C SER A 67 -4.59 11.26 -11.62
N SER A 68 -4.90 12.55 -11.58
CA SER A 68 -3.94 13.61 -11.26
C SER A 68 -3.32 13.41 -9.88
N GLN A 69 -4.14 13.00 -8.89
CA GLN A 69 -3.70 12.71 -7.54
C GLN A 69 -2.63 11.60 -7.51
N THR A 70 -2.86 10.50 -8.26
CA THR A 70 -1.90 9.41 -8.39
C THR A 70 -0.61 9.90 -9.05
N ARG A 71 -0.69 10.70 -10.12
CA ARG A 71 0.49 11.28 -10.77
C ARG A 71 1.30 12.14 -9.82
N GLN A 72 0.66 13.04 -9.07
CA GLN A 72 1.33 13.88 -8.08
C GLN A 72 2.02 13.05 -6.99
N PHE A 73 1.39 11.96 -6.53
CA PHE A 73 1.99 11.04 -5.58
C PHE A 73 3.24 10.36 -6.17
N LEU A 74 3.17 9.83 -7.39
CA LEU A 74 4.32 9.21 -8.07
C LEU A 74 5.48 10.20 -8.22
N LEU A 75 5.18 11.44 -8.60
CA LEU A 75 6.16 12.50 -8.80
C LEU A 75 6.82 12.97 -7.48
N LYS A 76 6.25 12.69 -6.30
CA LYS A 76 6.93 12.95 -5.01
C LYS A 76 8.20 12.12 -4.83
N ASN A 77 8.33 11.01 -5.55
CA ASN A 77 9.51 10.16 -5.54
C ASN A 77 10.65 10.65 -6.45
N LEU A 78 10.49 11.83 -7.05
CA LEU A 78 11.55 12.46 -7.86
C LEU A 78 12.42 13.36 -7.01
N TYR A 79 13.72 13.30 -7.28
CA TYR A 79 14.70 14.26 -6.79
C TYR A 79 15.57 14.79 -7.93
N ARG A 80 16.35 15.84 -7.69
CA ARG A 80 17.40 16.30 -8.61
C ARG A 80 18.74 15.78 -8.14
N SER A 81 19.47 15.15 -9.06
CA SER A 81 20.87 14.78 -8.84
C SER A 81 21.77 16.01 -8.75
N GLU A 82 23.00 15.83 -8.36
CA GLU A 82 24.03 16.88 -8.35
C GLU A 82 24.23 17.54 -9.74
N SER A 83 24.04 16.78 -10.80
CA SER A 83 24.06 17.28 -12.18
C SER A 83 22.78 18.01 -12.60
N GLY A 84 21.79 18.20 -11.68
CA GLY A 84 20.53 18.87 -11.94
C GLY A 84 19.48 18.04 -12.68
N LYS A 85 19.76 16.79 -13.02
CA LYS A 85 18.85 15.88 -13.70
C LYS A 85 17.81 15.29 -12.74
N PHE A 86 16.61 15.00 -13.24
CA PHE A 86 15.61 14.26 -12.47
C PHE A 86 16.01 12.79 -12.33
N CYS A 87 15.83 12.26 -11.12
CA CYS A 87 16.02 10.86 -10.80
C CYS A 87 14.86 10.37 -9.89
N PHE A 88 14.57 9.08 -9.92
CA PHE A 88 13.67 8.46 -8.95
C PHE A 88 14.46 7.89 -7.77
N TYR A 89 13.97 8.10 -6.54
CA TYR A 89 14.50 7.39 -5.37
C TYR A 89 14.36 5.86 -5.51
N PRO A 90 13.17 5.30 -5.85
CA PRO A 90 13.04 3.87 -6.05
C PRO A 90 13.58 3.43 -7.42
N ASN A 91 14.15 2.23 -7.47
CA ASN A 91 14.52 1.61 -8.73
C ASN A 91 13.27 1.09 -9.46
N ILE A 92 12.75 1.88 -10.41
CA ILE A 92 11.50 1.59 -11.12
C ILE A 92 11.58 0.27 -11.91
N LYS A 93 12.74 -0.05 -12.50
CA LYS A 93 12.94 -1.30 -13.27
C LYS A 93 12.82 -2.52 -12.35
N ILE A 94 13.48 -2.50 -11.20
CA ILE A 94 13.41 -3.58 -10.21
C ILE A 94 11.98 -3.69 -9.67
N LEU A 95 11.33 -2.59 -9.31
CA LEU A 95 9.94 -2.62 -8.82
C LEU A 95 8.99 -3.24 -9.85
N LYS A 96 9.09 -2.84 -11.13
CA LYS A 96 8.26 -3.43 -12.19
C LYS A 96 8.47 -4.95 -12.30
N ASN A 97 9.71 -5.41 -12.28
CA ASN A 97 10.03 -6.84 -12.38
C ASN A 97 9.61 -7.64 -11.12
N SER A 98 9.46 -6.97 -9.98
CA SER A 98 9.10 -7.58 -8.71
C SER A 98 7.60 -7.51 -8.38
N ILE A 99 6.77 -6.89 -9.23
CA ILE A 99 5.33 -6.70 -8.96
C ILE A 99 4.66 -8.05 -8.62
N SER A 100 4.89 -9.09 -9.42
CA SER A 100 4.29 -10.41 -9.20
C SER A 100 4.69 -11.03 -7.86
N ALA A 101 5.90 -10.77 -7.37
CA ALA A 101 6.35 -11.23 -6.06
C ALA A 101 5.70 -10.40 -4.92
N ILE A 102 5.57 -9.06 -5.13
CA ILE A 102 4.92 -8.16 -4.17
C ILE A 102 3.41 -8.47 -4.02
N GLU A 103 2.77 -8.92 -5.09
CA GLU A 103 1.35 -9.27 -5.11
C GLU A 103 1.04 -10.58 -4.37
N LYS A 104 2.00 -11.46 -4.19
CA LYS A 104 1.85 -12.72 -3.45
C LYS A 104 1.88 -12.51 -1.95
N PHE A 105 1.23 -13.42 -1.23
CA PHE A 105 1.39 -13.60 0.21
C PHE A 105 1.88 -15.03 0.47
N PRO A 106 3.03 -15.23 1.09
CA PRO A 106 3.55 -16.57 1.30
C PRO A 106 2.65 -17.36 2.27
N ILE A 107 2.57 -18.67 2.08
CA ILE A 107 1.91 -19.54 3.04
C ILE A 107 2.77 -19.56 4.31
N MET A 108 2.19 -19.03 5.38
CA MET A 108 2.85 -18.94 6.68
C MET A 108 2.35 -20.02 7.63
N LYS A 109 3.26 -20.55 8.44
CA LYS A 109 2.91 -21.45 9.55
C LYS A 109 2.72 -20.63 10.83
N GLY A 110 1.80 -21.10 11.70
CA GLY A 110 1.53 -20.44 12.98
C GLY A 110 0.47 -19.35 12.90
N LYS A 111 0.20 -18.74 14.06
CA LYS A 111 -0.78 -17.66 14.24
C LYS A 111 -0.19 -16.57 15.11
N TYR A 112 -0.44 -15.33 14.74
CA TYR A 112 -0.19 -14.19 15.59
C TYR A 112 -1.40 -13.95 16.49
N LYS A 113 -1.18 -13.89 17.81
CA LYS A 113 -2.25 -13.88 18.83
C LYS A 113 -2.47 -12.49 19.45
N ASN A 114 -1.50 -11.60 19.31
CA ASN A 114 -1.63 -10.23 19.83
C ASN A 114 -2.64 -9.42 19.00
N PRO A 115 -3.14 -8.29 19.52
CA PRO A 115 -4.17 -7.50 18.85
C PRO A 115 -3.76 -7.03 17.46
N VAL A 116 -4.69 -7.15 16.49
CA VAL A 116 -4.52 -6.66 15.11
C VAL A 116 -5.73 -5.86 14.67
N LEU A 117 -5.49 -4.66 14.18
CA LEU A 117 -6.48 -3.85 13.50
C LEU A 117 -6.27 -3.87 11.99
N PHE A 118 -7.28 -4.28 11.24
CA PHE A 118 -7.37 -4.07 9.81
C PHE A 118 -8.31 -2.89 9.54
N LEU A 119 -7.81 -1.84 8.90
CA LEU A 119 -8.62 -0.73 8.43
C LEU A 119 -8.91 -0.93 6.94
N LYS A 120 -10.18 -0.92 6.56
CA LYS A 120 -10.63 -1.08 5.17
C LYS A 120 -11.26 0.23 4.69
N GLY A 121 -10.87 0.73 3.52
CA GLY A 121 -11.58 1.81 2.85
C GLY A 121 -12.89 1.31 2.24
N GLU A 122 -14.01 2.00 2.49
CA GLU A 122 -15.33 1.62 1.95
C GLU A 122 -15.30 1.38 0.43
N LYS A 123 -14.63 2.30 -0.30
CA LYS A 123 -14.53 2.28 -1.77
C LYS A 123 -13.39 1.42 -2.29
N SER A 124 -12.65 0.75 -1.39
CA SER A 124 -11.52 -0.10 -1.75
C SER A 124 -11.94 -1.56 -1.88
N ASN A 125 -11.33 -2.25 -2.86
CA ASN A 125 -11.51 -3.68 -3.11
C ASN A 125 -10.33 -4.53 -2.59
N TYR A 126 -9.42 -3.96 -1.80
CA TYR A 126 -8.26 -4.71 -1.29
C TYR A 126 -8.63 -5.67 -0.17
N ILE A 127 -9.60 -5.33 0.67
CA ILE A 127 -10.17 -6.22 1.69
C ILE A 127 -11.64 -6.48 1.34
N ASP A 128 -12.02 -7.73 1.23
CA ASP A 128 -13.40 -8.16 1.24
C ASP A 128 -13.76 -8.60 2.66
N ILE A 129 -14.61 -7.82 3.35
CA ILE A 129 -14.94 -8.09 4.77
C ILE A 129 -15.54 -9.48 4.96
N LYS A 130 -16.34 -9.95 4.00
CA LYS A 130 -16.97 -11.28 4.09
C LYS A 130 -16.02 -12.39 3.64
N GLY A 131 -15.40 -12.20 2.48
CA GLY A 131 -14.55 -13.23 1.87
C GLY A 131 -13.19 -13.41 2.53
N ASP A 132 -12.61 -12.33 3.08
CA ASP A 132 -11.26 -12.40 3.67
C ASP A 132 -11.27 -12.64 5.19
N LYS A 133 -12.43 -12.59 5.86
CA LYS A 133 -12.52 -12.68 7.33
C LYS A 133 -11.89 -13.94 7.90
N ASP A 134 -12.23 -15.08 7.33
CA ASP A 134 -11.72 -16.37 7.82
C ASP A 134 -10.23 -16.53 7.51
N LEU A 135 -9.78 -16.07 6.36
CA LEU A 135 -8.36 -16.04 6.00
C LEU A 135 -7.57 -15.14 6.95
N ILE A 136 -8.05 -13.94 7.24
CA ILE A 136 -7.42 -13.03 8.21
C ILE A 136 -7.33 -13.70 9.58
N ARG A 137 -8.42 -14.31 10.07
CA ARG A 137 -8.45 -14.98 11.37
C ARG A 137 -7.59 -16.25 11.42
N SER A 138 -7.35 -16.89 10.28
CA SER A 138 -6.46 -18.05 10.23
C SER A 138 -5.02 -17.70 10.60
N TYR A 139 -4.56 -16.49 10.27
CA TYR A 139 -3.24 -15.97 10.62
C TYR A 139 -3.24 -15.07 11.86
N PHE A 140 -4.31 -14.30 12.08
CA PHE A 140 -4.43 -13.24 13.10
C PHE A 140 -5.67 -13.50 13.95
N SER A 141 -5.53 -14.37 14.94
CA SER A 141 -6.67 -14.87 15.73
C SER A 141 -7.39 -13.78 16.53
N ASN A 142 -6.67 -12.73 16.96
CA ASN A 142 -7.21 -11.57 17.67
C ASN A 142 -7.29 -10.35 16.74
N SER A 143 -8.00 -10.49 15.62
CA SER A 143 -8.11 -9.42 14.62
C SER A 143 -9.49 -8.78 14.60
N GLN A 144 -9.51 -7.45 14.44
CA GLN A 144 -10.69 -6.64 14.17
C GLN A 144 -10.56 -5.99 12.80
N ILE A 145 -11.66 -5.91 12.05
CA ILE A 145 -11.74 -5.19 10.78
C ILE A 145 -12.70 -4.02 10.97
N ILE A 146 -12.24 -2.80 10.68
CA ILE A 146 -13.04 -1.57 10.73
C ILE A 146 -13.07 -0.97 9.34
N GLU A 147 -14.29 -0.73 8.82
CA GLU A 147 -14.49 -0.03 7.56
C GLU A 147 -14.52 1.48 7.79
N ILE A 148 -13.78 2.23 6.97
CA ILE A 148 -13.73 3.69 6.99
C ILE A 148 -14.57 4.23 5.84
N GLN A 149 -15.70 4.83 6.20
CA GLN A 149 -16.66 5.40 5.26
C GLN A 149 -16.04 6.51 4.41
N GLY A 150 -16.33 6.53 3.12
CA GLY A 150 -15.85 7.52 2.16
C GLY A 150 -14.43 7.29 1.65
N ALA A 151 -13.62 6.44 2.30
CA ALA A 151 -12.23 6.22 1.94
C ALA A 151 -12.04 5.19 0.81
N GLY A 152 -11.07 5.43 -0.06
CA GLY A 152 -10.48 4.46 -0.97
C GLY A 152 -9.27 3.75 -0.33
N HIS A 153 -8.33 3.30 -1.19
CA HIS A 153 -7.12 2.60 -0.71
C HIS A 153 -6.21 3.49 0.17
N TRP A 154 -6.21 4.78 -0.04
CA TRP A 154 -5.39 5.73 0.73
C TRP A 154 -6.18 6.31 1.90
N ILE A 155 -6.62 5.46 2.80
CA ILE A 155 -7.52 5.79 3.91
C ILE A 155 -7.05 7.02 4.70
N HIS A 156 -5.76 7.06 5.06
CA HIS A 156 -5.14 8.16 5.81
C HIS A 156 -5.10 9.49 5.05
N PHE A 157 -5.22 9.45 3.72
CA PHE A 157 -5.27 10.63 2.86
C PHE A 157 -6.72 11.03 2.58
N ASP A 158 -7.58 10.06 2.27
CA ASP A 158 -8.97 10.31 1.89
C ASP A 158 -9.81 10.77 3.10
N CYS A 159 -9.58 10.16 4.27
CA CYS A 159 -10.35 10.41 5.50
C CYS A 159 -9.43 10.51 6.74
N PRO A 160 -8.51 11.50 6.82
CA PRO A 160 -7.47 11.58 7.84
C PRO A 160 -8.02 11.63 9.27
N ASN A 161 -9.07 12.40 9.51
CA ASN A 161 -9.64 12.55 10.85
C ASN A 161 -10.28 11.24 11.34
N LEU A 162 -11.06 10.57 10.48
CA LEU A 162 -11.72 9.32 10.82
C LEU A 162 -10.69 8.17 10.99
N PHE A 163 -9.66 8.14 10.12
CA PHE A 163 -8.52 7.24 10.27
C PHE A 163 -7.86 7.38 11.64
N PHE A 164 -7.48 8.62 12.00
CA PHE A 164 -6.84 8.92 13.28
C PHE A 164 -7.75 8.54 14.46
N GLN A 165 -9.01 8.93 14.41
CA GLN A 165 -9.99 8.61 15.46
C GLN A 165 -10.08 7.10 15.70
N LYS A 166 -10.25 6.30 14.63
CA LYS A 166 -10.40 4.84 14.74
C LYS A 166 -9.13 4.15 15.25
N VAL A 167 -7.96 4.63 14.86
CA VAL A 167 -6.68 4.14 15.37
C VAL A 167 -6.56 4.41 16.86
N ILE A 168 -6.83 5.66 17.31
CA ILE A 168 -6.71 6.02 18.73
C ILE A 168 -7.76 5.32 19.60
N GLU A 169 -9.02 5.23 19.14
CA GLU A 169 -10.05 4.48 19.84
C GLU A 169 -9.63 3.02 20.05
N TRP A 170 -9.10 2.38 18.99
CA TRP A 170 -8.66 1.00 19.06
C TRP A 170 -7.48 0.82 20.02
N ILE A 171 -6.45 1.67 19.96
CA ILE A 171 -5.29 1.60 20.87
C ILE A 171 -5.72 1.73 22.34
N LYS A 172 -6.65 2.64 22.66
CA LYS A 172 -7.16 2.82 24.02
C LYS A 172 -7.94 1.61 24.54
N ASN A 173 -8.62 0.88 23.68
CA ASN A 173 -9.45 -0.27 24.06
C ASN A 173 -8.65 -1.57 24.28
N ILE A 174 -7.37 -1.61 23.94
CA ILE A 174 -6.50 -2.78 24.11
C ILE A 174 -5.43 -2.59 25.20
N GLN A 175 -5.41 -1.45 25.87
CA GLN A 175 -4.63 -1.19 27.08
C GLN A 175 -5.42 -1.62 28.32
#